data_892ba818380e8648f35eea3a926645df
#
_entry.id   892ba818380e8648f35eea3a926645df
#
_cell.length_a   1.000
_cell.length_b   1.000
_cell.length_c   1.000
_cell.angle_alpha   90.00
_cell.angle_beta   90.00
_cell.angle_gamma   90.00
#
_symmetry.space_group_name_H-M   'P 1'
#
loop_
_entity.id
_entity.type
_entity.pdbx_description
1 polymer ?
#
loop_
_entity_poly.entity_id
_entity_poly.type
_entity_poly.pdbx_seq_one_letter_code
_entity_poly.pdbx_strand_id
1 'polypeptide(L)'
;NPRDEAPVLNARIRKAWGRGANITLVGQAADLSYDYTHAGTDRAALSALSAPEGAIVIVGQGALREADGLAVLAAAQALSPRLLVLHTAAARVGAMDVGAVTEGGMLAAIEGAEVIFSLGADEVDIAPGPVVIYQGSHGDRGAHRADIILPSAAYTEENGLFVNTEGRPQLALRAGFAPGEAKENWAILRALSAELGATLPFDTLAQLRQALVAEVPHLAQVDEVVENTPAPLPAEPLGQADFRPAIKDFYLTNPIARASQLMAELSAGQKARSLKVAAE
;
A
#
# COMPACT_ATOMS: atom_id res chain seq x y z
N ASN A 1 -4.31 2.30 12.17
CA ASN A 1 -3.92 1.30 13.17
C ASN A 1 -2.58 0.66 12.80
N PRO A 2 -1.45 1.08 13.42
CA PRO A 2 -0.12 0.58 13.06
C PRO A 2 0.07 -0.91 13.37
N ARG A 3 -0.70 -1.51 14.28
CA ARG A 3 -0.62 -2.95 14.56
C ARG A 3 -1.06 -3.78 13.36
N ASP A 4 -2.04 -3.33 12.61
CA ASP A 4 -2.56 -4.03 11.44
C ASP A 4 -1.90 -3.59 10.14
N GLU A 5 -1.60 -2.29 10.00
CA GLU A 5 -1.03 -1.71 8.76
C GLU A 5 0.49 -1.90 8.67
N ALA A 6 1.20 -1.87 9.81
CA ALA A 6 2.66 -1.95 9.87
C ALA A 6 3.14 -2.60 11.19
N PRO A 7 2.95 -3.92 11.39
CA PRO A 7 3.22 -4.61 12.67
C PRO A 7 4.64 -4.42 13.21
N VAL A 8 5.64 -4.40 12.32
CA VAL A 8 7.04 -4.17 12.71
C VAL A 8 7.24 -2.75 13.24
N LEU A 9 6.59 -1.75 12.62
CA LEU A 9 6.61 -0.38 13.13
C LEU A 9 5.89 -0.30 14.48
N ASN A 10 4.76 -0.99 14.64
CA ASN A 10 4.04 -1.06 15.93
C ASN A 10 4.94 -1.60 17.05
N ALA A 11 5.75 -2.63 16.77
CA ALA A 11 6.73 -3.15 17.72
C ALA A 11 7.81 -2.10 18.07
N ARG A 12 8.23 -1.27 17.12
CA ARG A 12 9.17 -0.16 17.37
C ARG A 12 8.52 0.96 18.19
N ILE A 13 7.25 1.30 17.94
CA ILE A 13 6.48 2.26 18.75
C ILE A 13 6.37 1.73 20.19
N ARG A 14 6.02 0.46 20.38
CA ARG A 14 6.00 -0.17 21.70
C ARG A 14 7.34 -0.06 22.44
N LYS A 15 8.44 -0.26 21.72
CA LYS A 15 9.79 -0.10 22.29
C LYS A 15 10.08 1.36 22.69
N ALA A 16 9.61 2.34 21.93
CA ALA A 16 9.71 3.75 22.28
C ALA A 16 8.84 4.09 23.50
N TRP A 17 7.59 3.60 23.55
CA TRP A 17 6.70 3.72 24.71
C TRP A 17 7.34 3.16 25.99
N GLY A 18 7.93 1.97 25.92
CA GLY A 18 8.65 1.37 27.07
C GLY A 18 9.90 2.15 27.52
N ARG A 19 10.33 3.15 26.76
CA ARG A 19 11.40 4.11 27.09
C ARG A 19 10.86 5.48 27.50
N GLY A 20 9.53 5.61 27.69
CA GLY A 20 8.88 6.81 28.17
C GLY A 20 8.29 7.71 27.07
N ALA A 21 8.21 7.27 25.82
CA ALA A 21 7.49 8.05 24.81
C ALA A 21 5.98 8.07 25.07
N ASN A 22 5.37 9.24 25.00
CA ASN A 22 3.93 9.39 25.06
C ASN A 22 3.31 9.14 23.70
N ILE A 23 2.28 8.31 23.65
CA ILE A 23 1.58 7.98 22.42
C ILE A 23 0.17 8.58 22.47
N THR A 24 -0.23 9.25 21.40
CA THR A 24 -1.60 9.76 21.21
C THR A 24 -2.20 9.14 19.97
N LEU A 25 -3.41 8.63 20.07
CA LEU A 25 -4.16 8.02 18.98
C LEU A 25 -5.38 8.88 18.63
N VAL A 26 -5.53 9.21 17.35
CA VAL A 26 -6.76 9.70 16.73
C VAL A 26 -7.28 8.65 15.78
N GLY A 27 -8.53 8.28 15.90
CA GLY A 27 -9.19 7.22 15.14
C GLY A 27 -9.86 6.20 16.05
N GLN A 28 -10.28 5.08 15.51
CA GLN A 28 -10.92 4.02 16.28
C GLN A 28 -9.97 3.47 17.34
N ALA A 29 -10.49 3.30 18.56
CA ALA A 29 -9.73 2.66 19.63
C ALA A 29 -9.30 1.24 19.23
N ALA A 30 -8.06 0.88 19.53
CA ALA A 30 -7.49 -0.40 19.15
C ALA A 30 -6.53 -0.91 20.24
N ASP A 31 -6.42 -2.23 20.36
CA ASP A 31 -5.36 -2.83 21.15
C ASP A 31 -4.03 -2.72 20.40
N LEU A 32 -3.20 -1.75 20.78
CA LEU A 32 -1.88 -1.51 20.20
C LEU A 32 -0.76 -2.27 20.94
N SER A 33 -1.10 -2.99 22.02
CA SER A 33 -0.17 -3.66 22.93
C SER A 33 0.71 -2.72 23.79
N TYR A 34 0.33 -1.44 23.90
CA TYR A 34 0.90 -0.42 24.78
C TYR A 34 -0.16 0.66 25.06
N ASP A 35 0.06 1.44 26.12
CA ASP A 35 -0.87 2.49 26.52
C ASP A 35 -0.73 3.72 25.65
N TYR A 36 -1.84 4.40 25.42
CA TYR A 36 -1.89 5.65 24.65
C TYR A 36 -3.01 6.56 25.16
N THR A 37 -2.90 7.85 24.89
CA THR A 37 -3.99 8.79 25.06
C THR A 37 -4.91 8.74 23.85
N HIS A 38 -6.18 8.40 24.03
CA HIS A 38 -7.17 8.44 22.96
C HIS A 38 -7.75 9.84 22.84
N ALA A 39 -7.46 10.53 21.74
CA ALA A 39 -7.87 11.93 21.54
C ALA A 39 -9.25 12.06 20.88
N GLY A 40 -9.80 10.98 20.32
CA GLY A 40 -11.10 10.94 19.65
C GLY A 40 -11.06 10.17 18.35
N THR A 41 -12.21 10.06 17.66
CA THR A 41 -12.38 9.20 16.48
C THR A 41 -12.47 9.95 15.15
N ASP A 42 -12.65 11.26 15.20
CA ASP A 42 -13.03 12.11 14.06
C ASP A 42 -11.98 13.18 13.70
N ARG A 43 -12.31 13.98 12.69
CA ARG A 43 -11.50 15.10 12.21
C ARG A 43 -11.43 16.25 13.22
N ALA A 44 -12.45 16.44 14.05
CA ALA A 44 -12.45 17.48 15.09
C ALA A 44 -11.36 17.18 16.14
N ALA A 45 -11.21 15.91 16.51
CA ALA A 45 -10.13 15.46 17.39
C ALA A 45 -8.73 15.75 16.81
N LEU A 46 -8.54 15.56 15.49
CA LEU A 46 -7.29 15.92 14.82
C LEU A 46 -7.03 17.42 14.87
N SER A 47 -8.05 18.25 14.62
CA SER A 47 -7.94 19.71 14.64
C SER A 47 -7.62 20.27 16.04
N ALA A 48 -8.03 19.59 17.09
CA ALA A 48 -7.78 19.98 18.47
C ALA A 48 -6.38 19.57 18.99
N LEU A 49 -5.63 18.80 18.23
CA LEU A 49 -4.31 18.34 18.66
C LEU A 49 -3.28 19.47 18.61
N SER A 50 -2.36 19.38 19.56
CA SER A 50 -1.05 20.05 19.51
C SER A 50 0.03 18.99 19.71
N ALA A 51 1.11 19.11 18.97
CA ALA A 51 2.24 18.19 19.10
C ALA A 51 3.42 18.89 19.78
N PRO A 52 4.10 18.25 20.74
CA PRO A 52 5.32 18.79 21.32
C PRO A 52 6.45 18.82 20.27
N GLU A 53 7.45 19.66 20.53
CA GLU A 53 8.63 19.70 19.70
C GLU A 53 9.28 18.29 19.58
N GLY A 54 9.65 17.92 18.38
CA GLY A 54 10.25 16.62 18.11
C GLY A 54 9.26 15.45 17.98
N ALA A 55 7.96 15.70 18.08
CA ALA A 55 6.95 14.66 17.84
C ALA A 55 7.07 14.06 16.45
N ILE A 56 6.73 12.77 16.33
CA ILE A 56 6.58 12.07 15.05
C ILE A 56 5.08 11.87 14.84
N VAL A 57 4.58 12.26 13.66
CA VAL A 57 3.21 12.02 13.24
C VAL A 57 3.18 10.86 12.27
N ILE A 58 2.34 9.86 12.54
CA ILE A 58 2.17 8.67 11.70
C ILE A 58 0.74 8.64 11.20
N VAL A 59 0.56 8.71 9.88
CA VAL A 59 -0.75 8.72 9.23
C VAL A 59 -1.01 7.36 8.58
N GLY A 60 -2.07 6.67 9.01
CA GLY A 60 -2.53 5.42 8.38
C GLY A 60 -3.35 5.68 7.12
N GLN A 61 -3.38 4.71 6.22
CA GLN A 61 -4.11 4.82 4.94
C GLN A 61 -5.62 5.04 5.11
N GLY A 62 -6.21 4.55 6.21
CA GLY A 62 -7.62 4.79 6.50
C GLY A 62 -7.99 6.25 6.66
N ALA A 63 -7.04 7.09 7.09
CA ALA A 63 -7.21 8.52 7.26
C ALA A 63 -7.23 9.30 5.92
N LEU A 64 -6.67 8.72 4.85
CA LEU A 64 -6.48 9.37 3.56
C LEU A 64 -7.44 8.90 2.46
N ARG A 65 -8.35 7.98 2.76
CA ARG A 65 -9.27 7.38 1.76
C ARG A 65 -10.51 8.21 1.45
N GLU A 66 -10.88 9.10 2.34
CA GLU A 66 -12.05 9.96 2.17
C GLU A 66 -11.70 11.19 1.31
N ALA A 67 -12.71 11.92 0.84
CA ALA A 67 -12.53 13.07 -0.04
C ALA A 67 -11.64 14.18 0.56
N ASP A 68 -11.59 14.27 1.89
CA ASP A 68 -10.77 15.23 2.63
C ASP A 68 -9.35 14.71 2.98
N GLY A 69 -8.90 13.63 2.37
CA GLY A 69 -7.60 13.00 2.66
C GLY A 69 -6.41 13.96 2.55
N LEU A 70 -6.44 14.89 1.58
CA LEU A 70 -5.41 15.92 1.44
C LEU A 70 -5.44 16.91 2.61
N ALA A 71 -6.61 17.34 3.05
CA ALA A 71 -6.77 18.20 4.24
C ALA A 71 -6.27 17.50 5.52
N VAL A 72 -6.55 16.21 5.68
CA VAL A 72 -6.03 15.40 6.79
C VAL A 72 -4.50 15.35 6.76
N LEU A 73 -3.91 15.13 5.59
CA LEU A 73 -2.46 15.10 5.44
C LEU A 73 -1.82 16.45 5.73
N ALA A 74 -2.43 17.55 5.26
CA ALA A 74 -2.00 18.91 5.55
C ALA A 74 -2.06 19.23 7.06
N ALA A 75 -3.14 18.85 7.74
CA ALA A 75 -3.26 19.00 9.19
C ALA A 75 -2.21 18.19 9.94
N ALA A 76 -1.92 16.96 9.51
CA ALA A 76 -0.86 16.13 10.06
C ALA A 76 0.54 16.74 9.86
N GLN A 77 0.81 17.30 8.68
CA GLN A 77 2.07 18.00 8.37
C GLN A 77 2.26 19.26 9.24
N ALA A 78 1.17 19.97 9.51
CA ALA A 78 1.20 21.14 10.38
C ALA A 78 1.52 20.80 11.85
N LEU A 79 1.18 19.61 12.32
CA LEU A 79 1.52 19.14 13.66
C LEU A 79 3.01 18.85 13.83
N SER A 80 3.67 18.31 12.80
CA SER A 80 5.11 18.05 12.84
C SER A 80 5.67 17.84 11.42
N PRO A 81 6.88 18.36 11.13
CA PRO A 81 7.60 18.06 9.89
C PRO A 81 8.08 16.60 9.84
N ARG A 82 8.11 15.88 10.98
CA ARG A 82 8.44 14.46 11.06
C ARG A 82 7.20 13.62 10.79
N LEU A 83 6.82 13.55 9.54
CA LEU A 83 5.61 12.87 9.07
C LEU A 83 5.96 11.54 8.39
N LEU A 84 5.27 10.49 8.77
CA LEU A 84 5.34 9.17 8.14
C LEU A 84 3.94 8.76 7.68
N VAL A 85 3.79 8.45 6.40
CA VAL A 85 2.55 7.94 5.84
C VAL A 85 2.68 6.43 5.63
N LEU A 86 1.79 5.64 6.23
CA LEU A 86 1.77 4.19 6.07
C LEU A 86 1.14 3.81 4.73
N HIS A 87 1.61 2.72 4.15
CA HIS A 87 1.08 2.16 2.92
C HIS A 87 0.69 0.69 3.12
N THR A 88 -0.46 0.30 2.56
CA THR A 88 -1.00 -1.06 2.67
C THR A 88 -0.51 -2.01 1.58
N ALA A 89 0.29 -1.53 0.63
CA ALA A 89 0.91 -2.32 -0.43
C ALA A 89 2.41 -2.02 -0.48
N ALA A 90 3.24 -3.06 -0.54
CA ALA A 90 4.70 -2.96 -0.51
C ALA A 90 5.28 -2.16 -1.69
N ALA A 91 4.64 -2.21 -2.87
CA ALA A 91 5.10 -1.52 -4.07
C ALA A 91 4.56 -0.09 -4.22
N ARG A 92 3.71 0.41 -3.30
CA ARG A 92 3.00 1.68 -3.50
C ARG A 92 3.92 2.89 -3.58
N VAL A 93 4.94 2.98 -2.72
CA VAL A 93 5.88 4.11 -2.76
C VAL A 93 6.65 4.10 -4.07
N GLY A 94 7.21 2.94 -4.47
CA GLY A 94 7.89 2.83 -5.76
C GLY A 94 6.97 3.10 -6.96
N ALA A 95 5.70 2.72 -6.89
CA ALA A 95 4.72 3.06 -7.94
C ALA A 95 4.50 4.58 -8.06
N MET A 96 4.45 5.30 -6.94
CA MET A 96 4.38 6.77 -6.95
C MET A 96 5.66 7.38 -7.50
N ASP A 97 6.83 6.85 -7.13
CA ASP A 97 8.12 7.33 -7.62
C ASP A 97 8.25 7.23 -9.15
N VAL A 98 7.69 6.19 -9.75
CA VAL A 98 7.68 6.03 -11.22
C VAL A 98 6.47 6.68 -11.90
N GLY A 99 5.68 7.47 -11.17
CA GLY A 99 4.54 8.18 -11.74
C GLY A 99 3.33 7.30 -12.06
N ALA A 100 3.23 6.09 -11.51
CA ALA A 100 2.07 5.21 -11.68
C ALA A 100 0.89 5.69 -10.81
N VAL A 101 0.45 6.92 -11.07
CA VAL A 101 -0.63 7.61 -10.37
C VAL A 101 -1.56 8.29 -11.37
N THR A 102 -2.83 8.41 -11.00
CA THR A 102 -3.85 9.10 -11.81
C THR A 102 -4.69 9.98 -10.88
N GLU A 103 -5.05 11.17 -11.35
CA GLU A 103 -6.01 12.03 -10.66
C GLU A 103 -7.35 11.29 -10.51
N GLY A 104 -7.95 11.34 -9.32
CA GLY A 104 -9.13 10.55 -8.97
C GLY A 104 -8.83 9.08 -8.66
N GLY A 105 -7.57 8.64 -8.80
CA GLY A 105 -7.12 7.29 -8.45
C GLY A 105 -7.57 6.22 -9.45
N MET A 106 -7.42 4.96 -9.04
CA MET A 106 -7.67 3.80 -9.88
C MET A 106 -9.12 3.73 -10.40
N LEU A 107 -10.11 4.11 -9.60
CA LEU A 107 -11.52 4.07 -10.04
C LEU A 107 -11.78 5.03 -11.20
N ALA A 108 -11.20 6.22 -11.17
CA ALA A 108 -11.26 7.16 -12.29
C ALA A 108 -10.52 6.63 -13.52
N ALA A 109 -9.38 5.95 -13.33
CA ALA A 109 -8.60 5.38 -14.42
C ALA A 109 -9.34 4.27 -15.20
N ILE A 110 -10.21 3.51 -14.54
CA ILE A 110 -10.98 2.42 -15.18
C ILE A 110 -12.33 2.87 -15.73
N GLU A 111 -12.80 4.07 -15.36
CA GLU A 111 -14.07 4.61 -15.84
C GLU A 111 -14.03 4.86 -17.35
N GLY A 112 -14.97 4.24 -18.08
CA GLY A 112 -15.07 4.37 -19.54
C GLY A 112 -13.99 3.63 -20.33
N ALA A 113 -13.11 2.86 -19.68
CA ALA A 113 -12.12 2.05 -20.36
C ALA A 113 -12.76 0.91 -21.16
N GLU A 114 -12.31 0.71 -22.41
CA GLU A 114 -12.71 -0.42 -23.24
C GLU A 114 -11.86 -1.69 -22.91
N VAL A 115 -10.61 -1.48 -22.54
CA VAL A 115 -9.66 -2.54 -22.14
C VAL A 115 -8.97 -2.16 -20.84
N ILE A 116 -8.96 -3.06 -19.88
CA ILE A 116 -8.28 -2.89 -18.59
C ILE A 116 -7.20 -3.96 -18.47
N PHE A 117 -5.95 -3.52 -18.34
CA PHE A 117 -4.83 -4.41 -18.04
C PHE A 117 -4.54 -4.35 -16.54
N SER A 118 -4.96 -5.40 -15.82
CA SER A 118 -4.83 -5.49 -14.36
C SER A 118 -3.54 -6.21 -13.97
N LEU A 119 -2.56 -5.46 -13.46
CA LEU A 119 -1.28 -5.98 -12.99
C LEU A 119 -1.36 -6.35 -11.50
N GLY A 120 -1.80 -7.57 -11.19
CA GLY A 120 -1.91 -8.08 -9.83
C GLY A 120 -2.90 -7.33 -8.93
N ALA A 121 -3.80 -6.53 -9.50
CA ALA A 121 -4.77 -5.75 -8.73
C ALA A 121 -6.06 -6.56 -8.51
N ASP A 122 -6.14 -7.28 -7.40
CA ASP A 122 -7.25 -8.15 -7.04
C ASP A 122 -8.36 -7.50 -6.21
N GLU A 123 -8.09 -6.34 -5.63
CA GLU A 123 -9.01 -5.65 -4.72
C GLU A 123 -10.00 -4.73 -5.44
N VAL A 124 -9.95 -4.67 -6.78
CA VAL A 124 -10.80 -3.79 -7.58
C VAL A 124 -12.02 -4.52 -8.09
N ASP A 125 -13.19 -3.97 -7.85
CA ASP A 125 -14.41 -4.43 -8.47
C ASP A 125 -14.58 -3.76 -9.84
N ILE A 126 -14.35 -4.52 -10.91
CA ILE A 126 -14.52 -4.05 -12.29
C ILE A 126 -15.91 -4.49 -12.78
N ALA A 127 -16.74 -3.52 -13.12
CA ALA A 127 -18.08 -3.79 -13.68
C ALA A 127 -17.98 -4.50 -15.04
N PRO A 128 -19.03 -5.22 -15.48
CA PRO A 128 -19.14 -5.75 -16.83
C PRO A 128 -19.06 -4.62 -17.88
N GLY A 129 -18.46 -4.91 -19.02
CA GLY A 129 -18.31 -3.97 -20.13
C GLY A 129 -16.93 -4.04 -20.78
N PRO A 130 -15.87 -3.61 -20.09
CA PRO A 130 -14.51 -3.65 -20.65
C PRO A 130 -13.97 -5.08 -20.78
N VAL A 131 -13.07 -5.29 -21.72
CA VAL A 131 -12.20 -6.48 -21.77
C VAL A 131 -11.17 -6.35 -20.65
N VAL A 132 -11.07 -7.35 -19.80
CA VAL A 132 -10.12 -7.38 -18.68
C VAL A 132 -9.03 -8.41 -18.92
N ILE A 133 -7.79 -7.95 -18.98
CA ILE A 133 -6.60 -8.79 -19.03
C ILE A 133 -5.97 -8.78 -17.65
N TYR A 134 -5.92 -9.91 -16.97
CA TYR A 134 -5.30 -10.04 -15.67
C TYR A 134 -3.93 -10.68 -15.78
N GLN A 135 -2.92 -10.04 -15.21
CA GLN A 135 -1.58 -10.59 -15.05
C GLN A 135 -1.30 -10.77 -13.56
N GLY A 136 -1.13 -12.00 -13.10
CA GLY A 136 -0.93 -12.29 -11.70
C GLY A 136 -0.53 -13.73 -11.41
N SER A 137 -0.11 -13.98 -10.19
CA SER A 137 0.39 -15.29 -9.74
C SER A 137 -0.67 -16.16 -9.04
N HIS A 138 -1.75 -15.57 -8.55
CA HIS A 138 -2.80 -16.26 -7.78
C HIS A 138 -4.17 -15.89 -8.30
N GLY A 139 -5.05 -16.90 -8.35
CA GLY A 139 -6.45 -16.69 -8.71
C GLY A 139 -7.24 -16.11 -7.55
N ASP A 140 -7.69 -14.86 -7.71
CA ASP A 140 -8.57 -14.15 -6.78
C ASP A 140 -9.60 -13.35 -7.58
N ARG A 141 -10.23 -12.34 -7.02
CA ARG A 141 -11.32 -11.55 -7.65
C ARG A 141 -10.92 -10.99 -9.01
N GLY A 142 -9.70 -10.47 -9.14
CA GLY A 142 -9.17 -9.97 -10.41
C GLY A 142 -9.12 -11.06 -11.50
N ALA A 143 -8.63 -12.24 -11.16
CA ALA A 143 -8.60 -13.38 -12.08
C ALA A 143 -10.01 -13.87 -12.44
N HIS A 144 -10.96 -13.91 -11.50
CA HIS A 144 -12.33 -14.32 -11.77
C HIS A 144 -13.08 -13.34 -12.68
N ARG A 145 -12.72 -12.05 -12.66
CA ARG A 145 -13.31 -11.04 -13.55
C ARG A 145 -12.67 -11.02 -14.94
N ALA A 146 -11.48 -11.56 -15.10
CA ALA A 146 -10.71 -11.43 -16.32
C ALA A 146 -11.27 -12.26 -17.47
N ASP A 147 -11.22 -11.69 -18.67
CA ASP A 147 -11.48 -12.37 -19.94
C ASP A 147 -10.22 -13.11 -20.43
N ILE A 148 -9.04 -12.58 -20.09
CA ILE A 148 -7.74 -13.16 -20.43
C ILE A 148 -6.86 -13.17 -19.17
N ILE A 149 -6.21 -14.30 -18.88
CA ILE A 149 -5.27 -14.45 -17.77
C ILE A 149 -3.87 -14.73 -18.32
N LEU A 150 -2.91 -13.89 -17.91
CA LEU A 150 -1.48 -14.08 -18.17
C LEU A 150 -0.80 -14.52 -16.87
N PRO A 151 -0.40 -15.79 -16.72
CA PRO A 151 0.23 -16.24 -15.49
C PRO A 151 1.60 -15.60 -15.31
N SER A 152 1.81 -15.00 -14.16
CA SER A 152 3.06 -14.33 -13.80
C SER A 152 3.71 -14.89 -12.55
N ALA A 153 5.00 -14.61 -12.40
CA ALA A 153 5.77 -14.95 -11.21
C ALA A 153 5.19 -14.27 -9.96
N ALA A 154 5.25 -14.95 -8.83
CA ALA A 154 5.05 -14.35 -7.52
C ALA A 154 6.28 -13.52 -7.11
N TYR A 155 6.13 -12.62 -6.13
CA TYR A 155 7.22 -11.75 -5.68
C TYR A 155 8.49 -12.49 -5.21
N THR A 156 8.37 -13.75 -4.80
CA THR A 156 9.48 -14.63 -4.43
C THR A 156 10.13 -15.34 -5.62
N GLU A 157 9.52 -15.26 -6.79
CA GLU A 157 9.92 -15.97 -8.02
C GLU A 157 10.49 -15.03 -9.08
N GLU A 158 10.58 -13.75 -8.77
CA GLU A 158 11.20 -12.70 -9.61
C GLU A 158 12.11 -11.78 -8.80
N ASN A 159 12.98 -11.05 -9.49
CA ASN A 159 13.77 -10.00 -8.85
C ASN A 159 13.00 -8.70 -8.92
N GLY A 160 12.81 -8.05 -7.77
CA GLY A 160 12.07 -6.79 -7.64
C GLY A 160 12.91 -5.65 -7.07
N LEU A 161 12.46 -4.43 -7.29
CA LEU A 161 12.88 -3.23 -6.57
C LEU A 161 11.67 -2.68 -5.85
N PHE A 162 11.76 -2.54 -4.53
CA PHE A 162 10.72 -2.01 -3.68
C PHE A 162 11.20 -0.78 -2.97
N VAL A 163 10.34 0.20 -2.81
CA VAL A 163 10.62 1.38 -1.99
C VAL A 163 9.76 1.30 -0.73
N ASN A 164 10.40 1.31 0.44
CA ASN A 164 9.68 1.24 1.69
C ASN A 164 9.04 2.60 2.08
N THR A 165 8.34 2.63 3.20
CA THR A 165 7.64 3.83 3.70
C THR A 165 8.59 4.99 4.06
N GLU A 166 9.90 4.72 4.27
CA GLU A 166 10.94 5.73 4.51
C GLU A 166 11.50 6.31 3.20
N GLY A 167 11.09 5.81 2.03
CA GLY A 167 11.69 6.18 0.74
C GLY A 167 12.98 5.42 0.41
N ARG A 168 13.26 4.32 1.10
CA ARG A 168 14.45 3.48 0.89
C ARG A 168 14.21 2.47 -0.24
N PRO A 169 14.90 2.55 -1.39
CA PRO A 169 14.88 1.51 -2.41
C PRO A 169 15.58 0.26 -1.90
N GLN A 170 14.96 -0.90 -2.08
CA GLN A 170 15.49 -2.18 -1.62
C GLN A 170 15.33 -3.25 -2.71
N LEU A 171 16.38 -4.05 -2.92
CA LEU A 171 16.32 -5.15 -3.87
C LEU A 171 15.77 -6.42 -3.19
N ALA A 172 14.75 -7.00 -3.82
CA ALA A 172 14.30 -8.34 -3.53
C ALA A 172 14.91 -9.29 -4.58
N LEU A 173 15.65 -10.27 -4.11
CA LEU A 173 16.25 -11.30 -4.97
C LEU A 173 15.29 -12.49 -5.07
N ARG A 174 15.21 -13.05 -6.26
CA ARG A 174 14.43 -14.24 -6.52
C ARG A 174 14.91 -15.41 -5.66
N ALA A 175 13.99 -16.04 -4.94
CA ALA A 175 14.26 -17.21 -4.10
C ALA A 175 13.95 -18.54 -4.82
N GLY A 176 13.06 -18.52 -5.82
CA GLY A 176 12.64 -19.69 -6.59
C GLY A 176 12.36 -19.36 -8.04
N PHE A 177 11.79 -20.30 -8.76
CA PHE A 177 11.38 -20.11 -10.16
C PHE A 177 9.87 -20.18 -10.25
N ALA A 178 9.30 -19.37 -11.13
CA ALA A 178 7.87 -19.42 -11.44
C ALA A 178 7.47 -20.80 -11.98
N PRO A 179 6.36 -21.37 -11.53
CA PRO A 179 5.92 -22.69 -11.95
C PRO A 179 5.30 -22.67 -13.35
N GLY A 180 5.42 -23.80 -14.07
CA GLY A 180 4.75 -23.99 -15.35
C GLY A 180 5.16 -22.97 -16.40
N GLU A 181 4.17 -22.31 -16.99
CA GLU A 181 4.36 -21.29 -18.03
C GLU A 181 4.44 -19.86 -17.48
N ALA A 182 4.34 -19.66 -16.16
CA ALA A 182 4.43 -18.35 -15.57
C ALA A 182 5.78 -17.67 -15.84
N LYS A 183 5.76 -16.39 -16.12
CA LYS A 183 6.94 -15.56 -16.46
C LYS A 183 7.07 -14.38 -15.52
N GLU A 184 8.28 -13.81 -15.43
CA GLU A 184 8.49 -12.55 -14.73
C GLU A 184 7.61 -11.44 -15.32
N ASN A 185 7.04 -10.60 -14.48
CA ASN A 185 6.06 -9.59 -14.88
C ASN A 185 6.56 -8.67 -16.01
N TRP A 186 7.80 -8.20 -15.91
CA TRP A 186 8.40 -7.32 -16.92
C TRP A 186 8.59 -8.01 -18.27
N ALA A 187 8.88 -9.33 -18.28
CA ALA A 187 9.10 -10.08 -19.50
C ALA A 187 7.79 -10.26 -20.29
N ILE A 188 6.66 -10.45 -19.60
CA ILE A 188 5.33 -10.49 -20.22
C ILE A 188 5.03 -9.16 -20.91
N LEU A 189 5.23 -8.03 -20.21
CA LEU A 189 5.00 -6.70 -20.76
C LEU A 189 5.94 -6.38 -21.93
N ARG A 190 7.21 -6.81 -21.84
CA ARG A 190 8.16 -6.65 -22.94
C ARG A 190 7.73 -7.42 -24.20
N ALA A 191 7.29 -8.66 -24.03
CA ALA A 191 6.78 -9.46 -25.14
C ALA A 191 5.52 -8.85 -25.74
N LEU A 192 4.55 -8.48 -24.92
CA LEU A 192 3.31 -7.82 -25.35
C LEU A 192 3.58 -6.55 -26.12
N SER A 193 4.55 -5.75 -25.71
CA SER A 193 4.90 -4.49 -26.38
C SER A 193 5.34 -4.69 -27.85
N ALA A 194 5.99 -5.82 -28.15
CA ALA A 194 6.39 -6.18 -29.50
C ALA A 194 5.17 -6.54 -30.37
N GLU A 195 4.22 -7.32 -29.82
CA GLU A 195 2.98 -7.68 -30.51
C GLU A 195 2.10 -6.45 -30.80
N LEU A 196 2.13 -5.45 -29.93
CA LEU A 196 1.40 -4.20 -30.09
C LEU A 196 2.11 -3.19 -31.04
N GLY A 197 3.30 -3.55 -31.58
CA GLY A 197 4.06 -2.68 -32.48
C GLY A 197 4.74 -1.47 -31.78
N ALA A 198 4.79 -1.46 -30.44
CA ALA A 198 5.42 -0.41 -29.62
C ALA A 198 6.48 -1.02 -28.70
N THR A 199 7.46 -1.69 -29.30
CA THR A 199 8.46 -2.51 -28.61
C THR A 199 9.25 -1.68 -27.57
N LEU A 200 9.23 -2.12 -26.32
CA LEU A 200 10.01 -1.53 -25.24
C LEU A 200 11.52 -1.74 -25.47
N PRO A 201 12.37 -0.74 -25.23
CA PRO A 201 13.78 -0.72 -25.64
C PRO A 201 14.72 -1.47 -24.68
N PHE A 202 14.27 -2.56 -24.07
CA PHE A 202 15.08 -3.39 -23.17
C PHE A 202 14.72 -4.87 -23.30
N ASP A 203 15.73 -5.72 -23.38
CA ASP A 203 15.61 -7.18 -23.51
C ASP A 203 16.08 -7.93 -22.24
N THR A 204 16.62 -7.20 -21.28
CA THR A 204 17.09 -7.76 -20.00
C THR A 204 16.65 -6.91 -18.83
N LEU A 205 16.54 -7.53 -17.65
CA LEU A 205 16.25 -6.81 -16.41
C LEU A 205 17.29 -5.74 -16.10
N ALA A 206 18.55 -5.93 -16.48
CA ALA A 206 19.61 -4.94 -16.31
C ALA A 206 19.35 -3.69 -17.16
N GLN A 207 18.94 -3.86 -18.42
CA GLN A 207 18.57 -2.73 -19.30
C GLN A 207 17.31 -2.02 -18.79
N LEU A 208 16.30 -2.77 -18.33
CA LEU A 208 15.11 -2.18 -17.70
C LEU A 208 15.50 -1.33 -16.49
N ARG A 209 16.39 -1.83 -15.61
CA ARG A 209 16.86 -1.07 -14.45
C ARG A 209 17.67 0.17 -14.83
N GLN A 210 18.46 0.10 -15.89
CA GLN A 210 19.15 1.27 -16.42
C GLN A 210 18.17 2.35 -16.90
N ALA A 211 17.13 1.95 -17.64
CA ALA A 211 16.07 2.86 -18.06
C ALA A 211 15.32 3.46 -16.88
N LEU A 212 14.97 2.64 -15.88
CA LEU A 212 14.31 3.07 -14.64
C LEU A 212 15.14 4.13 -13.91
N VAL A 213 16.43 3.89 -13.70
CA VAL A 213 17.33 4.81 -12.99
C VAL A 213 17.59 6.08 -13.81
N ALA A 214 17.57 6.01 -15.13
CA ALA A 214 17.69 7.19 -15.98
C ALA A 214 16.49 8.15 -15.81
N GLU A 215 15.29 7.62 -15.60
CA GLU A 215 14.09 8.42 -15.37
C GLU A 215 13.90 8.81 -13.89
N VAL A 216 14.26 7.90 -12.97
CA VAL A 216 14.07 8.08 -11.51
C VAL A 216 15.39 7.83 -10.79
N PRO A 217 16.33 8.81 -10.80
CA PRO A 217 17.73 8.62 -10.37
C PRO A 217 17.90 8.16 -8.92
N HIS A 218 17.02 8.55 -7.99
CA HIS A 218 17.14 8.16 -6.59
C HIS A 218 16.95 6.65 -6.38
N LEU A 219 16.32 5.93 -7.29
CA LEU A 219 16.17 4.47 -7.22
C LEU A 219 17.51 3.72 -7.41
N ALA A 220 18.57 4.39 -7.82
CA ALA A 220 19.92 3.85 -7.80
C ALA A 220 20.53 3.74 -6.40
N GLN A 221 20.02 4.48 -5.42
CA GLN A 221 20.53 4.55 -4.05
C GLN A 221 19.95 3.40 -3.20
N VAL A 222 20.25 2.17 -3.62
CA VAL A 222 19.75 0.98 -2.94
C VAL A 222 20.25 0.92 -1.50
N ASP A 223 19.33 0.61 -0.58
CA ASP A 223 19.53 0.54 0.88
C ASP A 223 19.81 1.90 1.56
N GLU A 224 19.73 3.01 0.82
CA GLU A 224 19.87 4.35 1.39
C GLU A 224 18.51 5.04 1.54
N VAL A 225 18.36 5.86 2.57
CA VAL A 225 17.20 6.77 2.69
C VAL A 225 17.57 8.07 2.02
N VAL A 226 16.84 8.41 0.96
CA VAL A 226 17.02 9.69 0.28
C VAL A 226 16.38 10.79 1.12
N GLU A 227 17.13 11.83 1.41
CA GLU A 227 16.57 13.02 2.07
C GLU A 227 15.50 13.64 1.19
N ASN A 228 14.32 13.83 1.79
CA ASN A 228 13.20 14.46 1.16
C ASN A 228 12.63 15.55 2.07
N THR A 229 12.41 16.73 1.50
CA THR A 229 11.69 17.80 2.18
C THR A 229 10.29 17.85 1.61
N PRO A 230 9.26 17.43 2.38
CA PRO A 230 7.89 17.46 1.89
C PRO A 230 7.48 18.88 1.49
N ALA A 231 6.89 19.01 0.31
CA ALA A 231 6.31 20.29 -0.10
C ALA A 231 5.17 20.67 0.89
N PRO A 232 5.00 21.96 1.20
CA PRO A 232 3.86 22.42 1.98
C PRO A 232 2.55 22.08 1.25
N LEU A 233 1.62 21.47 1.97
CA LEU A 233 0.30 21.16 1.45
C LEU A 233 -0.66 22.32 1.68
N PRO A 234 -1.61 22.57 0.78
CA PRO A 234 -2.61 23.61 0.96
C PRO A 234 -3.49 23.26 2.17
N ALA A 235 -3.80 24.27 2.98
CA ALA A 235 -4.78 24.10 4.06
C ALA A 235 -6.19 24.04 3.45
N GLU A 236 -6.86 22.93 3.64
CA GLU A 236 -8.24 22.72 3.20
C GLU A 236 -9.13 22.37 4.40
N PRO A 237 -10.45 22.60 4.30
CA PRO A 237 -11.37 22.24 5.36
C PRO A 237 -11.40 20.73 5.61
N LEU A 238 -11.29 20.32 6.86
CA LEU A 238 -11.51 18.95 7.28
C LEU A 238 -13.02 18.62 7.26
N GLY A 239 -13.36 17.42 6.85
CA GLY A 239 -14.70 16.87 6.96
C GLY A 239 -15.11 16.62 8.42
N GLN A 240 -16.22 15.94 8.61
CA GLN A 240 -16.76 15.59 9.93
C GLN A 240 -16.82 14.08 10.20
N ALA A 241 -16.46 13.26 9.23
CA ALA A 241 -16.57 11.82 9.37
C ALA A 241 -15.51 11.24 10.34
N ASP A 242 -15.85 10.11 10.95
CA ASP A 242 -14.89 9.33 11.74
C ASP A 242 -13.80 8.74 10.85
N PHE A 243 -12.61 8.58 11.42
CA PHE A 243 -11.55 7.81 10.80
C PHE A 243 -11.87 6.32 10.83
N ARG A 244 -11.64 5.64 9.71
CA ARG A 244 -11.90 4.21 9.55
C ARG A 244 -10.60 3.43 9.35
N PRO A 245 -10.51 2.18 9.86
CA PRO A 245 -9.35 1.34 9.61
C PRO A 245 -9.15 1.05 8.12
N ALA A 246 -7.90 1.05 7.65
CA ALA A 246 -7.56 0.66 6.29
C ALA A 246 -7.67 -0.86 6.09
N ILE A 247 -7.29 -1.63 7.09
CA ILE A 247 -7.27 -3.08 7.07
C ILE A 247 -8.56 -3.60 7.69
N LYS A 248 -9.33 -4.36 6.92
CA LYS A 248 -10.57 -5.01 7.38
C LYS A 248 -10.32 -6.40 7.96
N ASP A 249 -9.29 -7.07 7.46
CA ASP A 249 -8.94 -8.43 7.86
C ASP A 249 -7.42 -8.60 7.74
N PHE A 250 -6.74 -8.71 8.87
CA PHE A 250 -5.30 -8.79 8.95
C PHE A 250 -4.73 -10.02 8.22
N TYR A 251 -5.45 -11.13 8.24
CA TYR A 251 -4.99 -12.39 7.66
C TYR A 251 -5.21 -12.48 6.14
N LEU A 252 -6.02 -11.59 5.55
CA LEU A 252 -6.42 -11.65 4.14
C LEU A 252 -6.02 -10.39 3.34
N THR A 253 -4.83 -9.86 3.62
CA THR A 253 -4.39 -8.56 3.08
C THR A 253 -3.82 -8.61 1.66
N ASN A 254 -3.53 -9.79 1.12
CA ASN A 254 -2.95 -9.94 -0.23
C ASN A 254 -3.46 -11.23 -0.90
N PRO A 255 -3.29 -11.40 -2.24
CA PRO A 255 -3.80 -12.56 -2.96
C PRO A 255 -3.28 -13.90 -2.45
N ILE A 256 -2.01 -13.97 -2.07
CA ILE A 256 -1.39 -15.21 -1.56
C ILE A 256 -2.04 -15.61 -0.22
N ALA A 257 -2.23 -14.65 0.68
CA ALA A 257 -2.89 -14.89 1.96
C ALA A 257 -4.36 -15.30 1.77
N ARG A 258 -5.07 -14.69 0.81
CA ARG A 258 -6.47 -15.06 0.48
C ARG A 258 -6.58 -16.46 -0.13
N ALA A 259 -5.56 -16.93 -0.86
CA ALA A 259 -5.50 -18.29 -1.38
C ALA A 259 -5.10 -19.34 -0.34
N SER A 260 -4.68 -18.94 0.87
CA SER A 260 -4.24 -19.83 1.94
C SER A 260 -5.41 -20.29 2.81
N GLN A 261 -5.63 -21.61 2.88
CA GLN A 261 -6.61 -22.20 3.78
C GLN A 261 -6.32 -21.84 5.24
N LEU A 262 -5.05 -21.89 5.65
CA LEU A 262 -4.64 -21.54 7.02
C LEU A 262 -5.01 -20.09 7.39
N MET A 263 -4.78 -19.14 6.47
CA MET A 263 -5.13 -17.74 6.71
C MET A 263 -6.66 -17.55 6.77
N ALA A 264 -7.42 -18.28 5.98
CA ALA A 264 -8.89 -18.27 6.06
C ALA A 264 -9.40 -18.81 7.42
N GLU A 265 -8.80 -19.87 7.94
CA GLU A 265 -9.13 -20.42 9.26
C GLU A 265 -8.79 -19.43 10.39
N LEU A 266 -7.64 -18.77 10.33
CA LEU A 266 -7.25 -17.73 11.29
C LEU A 266 -8.19 -16.52 11.25
N SER A 267 -8.59 -16.07 10.08
CA SER A 267 -9.59 -15.00 9.88
C SER A 267 -10.93 -15.37 10.52
N ALA A 268 -11.43 -16.59 10.26
CA ALA A 268 -12.68 -17.08 10.85
C ALA A 268 -12.60 -17.16 12.39
N GLY A 269 -11.48 -17.64 12.92
CA GLY A 269 -11.22 -17.71 14.36
C GLY A 269 -11.19 -16.34 15.04
N GLN A 270 -10.59 -15.34 14.39
CA GLN A 270 -10.58 -13.96 14.89
C GLN A 270 -11.99 -13.36 14.92
N LYS A 271 -12.77 -13.51 13.84
CA LYS A 271 -14.16 -13.05 13.77
C LYS A 271 -15.04 -13.67 14.85
N ALA A 272 -14.90 -14.98 15.09
CA ALA A 272 -15.63 -15.67 16.13
C ALA A 272 -15.30 -15.15 17.55
N ARG A 273 -14.03 -14.81 17.82
CA ARG A 273 -13.61 -14.21 19.11
C ARG A 273 -14.18 -12.81 19.28
N SER A 274 -14.12 -11.97 18.24
CA SER A 274 -14.65 -10.61 18.28
C SER A 274 -16.16 -10.59 18.53
N LEU A 275 -16.91 -11.53 17.95
CA LEU A 275 -18.36 -11.65 18.18
C LEU A 275 -18.66 -12.08 19.63
N LYS A 276 -17.85 -12.94 20.23
CA LYS A 276 -18.03 -13.34 21.66
C LYS A 276 -17.79 -12.15 22.60
N VAL A 277 -16.72 -11.40 22.40
CA VAL A 277 -16.41 -10.21 23.21
C VAL A 277 -17.46 -9.12 23.07
N ALA A 278 -18.10 -8.98 21.93
CA ALA A 278 -19.18 -8.01 21.74
C ALA A 278 -20.54 -8.44 22.33
N ALA A 279 -20.67 -9.72 22.71
CA ALA A 279 -21.89 -10.28 23.30
C ALA A 279 -21.83 -10.36 24.85
N GLU A 280 -20.67 -10.17 25.44
CA GLU A 280 -20.43 -10.02 26.89
C GLU A 280 -20.48 -8.55 27.33
#